data_50d653e091fc009c10605ac9b130e90d
#
_entry.id   50d653e091fc009c10605ac9b130e90d
#
_cell.length_a   1.000
_cell.length_b   1.000
_cell.length_c   1.000
_cell.angle_alpha   90.00
_cell.angle_beta   90.00
_cell.angle_gamma   90.00
#
_symmetry.space_group_name_H-M   'P 1'
#
loop_
_entity.id
_entity.type
_entity.pdbx_description
1 polymer ?
#
loop_
_entity_poly.entity_id
_entity_poly.type
_entity_poly.pdbx_seq_one_letter_code
_entity_poly.pdbx_strand_id
1 'polypeptide(L)'
;MKILTFGELMLRLKTPEHLKILQADTFEASYGGAEANVAVSLATLGDDVSYVTKVPEHQVGQAAINEIRRFGVDTTRVLRGGGRVGIYYFEKGTNIRPTSVVYDRAYSAIAMAEAEEFDWEKLLEGVDLFYFSGITPAISCEIEKTLEIALMLCKEKKIQVVCDLNYRGKMWSAKDAQRVMRRLMSYVDVCIANDEDFESSLGIPAYDGDMSRGIEQIESYKEGMLEIQKQFPNCKAVASVLRNLYTVEDGDWMGIYLKDGKFYESPVHKVHSFEAVGAGDAFGAGL
;
A
#
# COMPACT_ATOMS: atom_id res chain seq x y z
N MET A 1 -16.64 11.67 4.21
CA MET A 1 -16.65 10.26 3.74
C MET A 1 -16.00 9.43 4.83
N LYS A 2 -16.54 8.27 5.16
CA LYS A 2 -15.92 7.37 6.15
C LYS A 2 -15.09 6.32 5.44
N ILE A 3 -13.81 6.32 5.70
CA ILE A 3 -12.83 5.47 5.02
C ILE A 3 -12.32 4.40 6.00
N LEU A 4 -12.21 3.17 5.52
CA LEU A 4 -11.60 2.07 6.25
C LEU A 4 -10.40 1.54 5.47
N THR A 5 -9.22 1.49 6.11
CA THR A 5 -8.05 0.88 5.51
C THR A 5 -7.66 -0.40 6.26
N PHE A 6 -7.19 -1.44 5.55
CA PHE A 6 -6.86 -2.73 6.14
C PHE A 6 -5.48 -3.22 5.71
N GLY A 7 -4.59 -3.46 6.67
CA GLY A 7 -3.25 -3.95 6.39
C GLY A 7 -2.38 -4.15 7.63
N GLU A 8 -1.09 -4.39 7.44
CA GLU A 8 -0.14 -4.60 8.52
C GLU A 8 0.51 -3.30 8.98
N LEU A 9 0.52 -3.09 10.30
CA LEU A 9 1.27 -2.02 10.96
C LEU A 9 2.56 -2.58 11.56
N MET A 10 3.70 -2.15 11.01
CA MET A 10 5.02 -2.65 11.39
C MET A 10 5.83 -1.64 12.18
N LEU A 11 6.71 -2.12 13.04
CA LEU A 11 7.81 -1.34 13.61
C LEU A 11 8.90 -1.16 12.56
N ARG A 12 9.21 0.08 12.22
CA ARG A 12 10.34 0.46 11.36
C ARG A 12 11.54 0.82 12.23
N LEU A 13 12.66 0.16 11.97
CA LEU A 13 13.96 0.45 12.55
C LEU A 13 14.89 0.98 11.47
N LYS A 14 15.07 2.29 11.45
CA LYS A 14 15.90 3.01 10.47
C LYS A 14 17.28 3.27 11.03
N THR A 15 18.32 3.04 10.22
CA THR A 15 19.68 3.45 10.59
C THR A 15 19.79 4.99 10.58
N PRO A 16 20.60 5.58 11.50
CA PRO A 16 20.85 7.00 11.47
C PRO A 16 21.48 7.46 10.15
N GLU A 17 21.08 8.61 9.66
CA GLU A 17 21.61 9.25 8.45
C GLU A 17 21.68 8.28 7.26
N HIS A 18 22.90 7.96 6.81
CA HIS A 18 23.19 7.06 5.67
C HIS A 18 24.05 5.84 6.08
N LEU A 19 24.08 5.52 7.37
CA LEU A 19 24.81 4.34 7.84
C LEU A 19 24.18 3.05 7.29
N LYS A 20 25.02 2.08 7.01
CA LYS A 20 24.55 0.71 6.75
C LYS A 20 24.11 0.04 8.05
N ILE A 21 23.22 -0.93 7.97
CA ILE A 21 22.80 -1.74 9.13
C ILE A 21 24.03 -2.33 9.85
N LEU A 22 25.05 -2.77 9.12
CA LEU A 22 26.29 -3.32 9.68
C LEU A 22 27.20 -2.28 10.37
N GLN A 23 26.88 -0.99 10.27
CA GLN A 23 27.66 0.12 10.84
C GLN A 23 26.92 0.83 11.97
N ALA A 24 25.62 0.57 12.10
CA ALA A 24 24.75 1.28 13.02
C ALA A 24 24.74 0.63 14.41
N ASP A 25 25.05 1.42 15.45
CA ASP A 25 24.93 1.01 16.86
C ASP A 25 23.54 1.34 17.44
N THR A 26 22.75 2.16 16.73
CA THR A 26 21.42 2.60 17.16
C THR A 26 20.45 2.61 15.97
N PHE A 27 19.16 2.58 16.27
CA PHE A 27 18.09 2.73 15.28
C PHE A 27 17.07 3.76 15.71
N GLU A 28 16.59 4.54 14.75
CA GLU A 28 15.39 5.37 14.90
C GLU A 28 14.15 4.50 14.74
N ALA A 29 13.27 4.47 15.74
CA ALA A 29 12.05 3.68 15.73
C ALA A 29 10.85 4.53 15.30
N SER A 30 10.07 4.02 14.36
CA SER A 30 8.77 4.55 13.95
C SER A 30 7.84 3.41 13.56
N TYR A 31 6.56 3.70 13.29
CA TYR A 31 5.62 2.69 12.85
C TYR A 31 5.02 3.09 11.51
N GLY A 32 4.75 2.10 10.65
CA GLY A 32 4.17 2.34 9.34
C GLY A 32 3.78 1.03 8.64
N GLY A 33 3.10 1.18 7.55
CA GLY A 33 2.62 0.15 6.65
C GLY A 33 1.87 0.84 5.53
N ALA A 34 1.74 0.26 4.35
CA ALA A 34 1.16 0.95 3.20
C ALA A 34 -0.22 1.54 3.54
N GLU A 35 -1.12 0.72 4.04
CA GLU A 35 -2.50 1.13 4.36
C GLU A 35 -2.56 2.04 5.59
N ALA A 36 -1.63 1.88 6.55
CA ALA A 36 -1.50 2.78 7.70
C ALA A 36 -1.00 4.17 7.27
N ASN A 37 -0.05 4.23 6.33
CA ASN A 37 0.44 5.48 5.76
C ASN A 37 -0.66 6.23 5.01
N VAL A 38 -1.48 5.50 4.23
CA VAL A 38 -2.68 6.06 3.58
C VAL A 38 -3.66 6.59 4.62
N ALA A 39 -3.95 5.81 5.67
CA ALA A 39 -4.85 6.25 6.74
C ALA A 39 -4.37 7.54 7.41
N VAL A 40 -3.06 7.63 7.75
CA VAL A 40 -2.46 8.82 8.34
C VAL A 40 -2.54 10.02 7.39
N SER A 41 -2.25 9.81 6.11
CA SER A 41 -2.32 10.87 5.09
C SER A 41 -3.75 11.41 4.96
N LEU A 42 -4.74 10.53 4.81
CA LEU A 42 -6.17 10.91 4.71
C LEU A 42 -6.65 11.64 5.97
N ALA A 43 -6.32 11.14 7.16
CA ALA A 43 -6.68 11.80 8.43
C ALA A 43 -6.04 13.20 8.53
N THR A 44 -4.79 13.35 8.06
CA THR A 44 -4.10 14.65 8.02
C THR A 44 -4.76 15.61 7.03
N LEU A 45 -5.33 15.10 5.94
CA LEU A 45 -6.12 15.87 4.97
C LEU A 45 -7.52 16.23 5.48
N GLY A 46 -7.95 15.66 6.61
CA GLY A 46 -9.22 15.98 7.28
C GLY A 46 -10.34 14.95 7.05
N ASP A 47 -10.03 13.80 6.50
CA ASP A 47 -11.00 12.72 6.31
C ASP A 47 -11.25 11.92 7.60
N ASP A 48 -12.44 11.30 7.70
CA ASP A 48 -12.82 10.38 8.77
C ASP A 48 -12.33 8.97 8.42
N VAL A 49 -11.20 8.58 9.02
CA VAL A 49 -10.50 7.34 8.67
C VAL A 49 -10.36 6.41 9.85
N SER A 50 -10.75 5.16 9.66
CA SER A 50 -10.50 4.05 10.58
C SER A 50 -9.48 3.08 9.97
N TYR A 51 -8.74 2.40 10.84
CA TYR A 51 -7.75 1.40 10.44
C TYR A 51 -8.03 0.04 11.06
N VAL A 52 -7.98 -1.01 10.25
CA VAL A 52 -8.07 -2.41 10.69
C VAL A 52 -6.72 -3.08 10.56
N THR A 53 -6.29 -3.70 11.62
CA THR A 53 -5.11 -4.57 11.72
C THR A 53 -5.23 -5.41 12.97
N LYS A 54 -4.24 -6.28 13.23
CA LYS A 54 -4.09 -6.97 14.52
C LYS A 54 -2.70 -6.72 15.08
N VAL A 55 -2.62 -6.26 16.34
CA VAL A 55 -1.36 -6.01 17.05
C VAL A 55 -1.40 -6.63 18.46
N PRO A 56 -0.24 -7.00 19.03
CA PRO A 56 -0.19 -7.60 20.36
C PRO A 56 -0.68 -6.65 21.46
N GLU A 57 -1.08 -7.22 22.60
CA GLU A 57 -1.60 -6.46 23.75
C GLU A 57 -0.52 -5.71 24.54
N HIS A 58 0.75 -6.11 24.43
CA HIS A 58 1.86 -5.50 25.16
C HIS A 58 2.21 -4.08 24.64
N GLN A 59 3.17 -3.41 25.31
CA GLN A 59 3.50 -2.01 25.11
C GLN A 59 3.93 -1.66 23.67
N VAL A 60 4.61 -2.57 22.95
CA VAL A 60 5.03 -2.31 21.55
C VAL A 60 3.81 -2.25 20.63
N GLY A 61 2.81 -3.14 20.82
CA GLY A 61 1.54 -3.05 20.09
C GLY A 61 0.75 -1.80 20.44
N GLN A 62 0.78 -1.37 21.72
CA GLN A 62 0.14 -0.12 22.14
C GLN A 62 0.85 1.10 21.53
N ALA A 63 2.18 1.10 21.46
CA ALA A 63 2.95 2.16 20.83
C ALA A 63 2.63 2.29 19.33
N ALA A 64 2.47 1.15 18.62
CA ALA A 64 2.04 1.14 17.23
C ALA A 64 0.68 1.82 17.04
N ILE A 65 -0.31 1.50 17.89
CA ILE A 65 -1.63 2.14 17.87
C ILE A 65 -1.53 3.64 18.16
N ASN A 66 -0.76 4.04 19.16
CA ASN A 66 -0.60 5.44 19.55
C ASN A 66 0.03 6.26 18.41
N GLU A 67 0.94 5.64 17.63
CA GLU A 67 1.58 6.31 16.51
C GLU A 67 0.57 6.77 15.46
N ILE A 68 -0.32 5.91 15.00
CA ILE A 68 -1.31 6.31 13.98
C ILE A 68 -2.43 7.16 14.58
N ARG A 69 -2.81 6.91 15.84
CA ARG A 69 -3.84 7.68 16.55
C ARG A 69 -3.47 9.15 16.74
N ARG A 70 -2.18 9.48 16.97
CA ARG A 70 -1.74 10.86 17.14
C ARG A 70 -1.97 11.74 15.90
N PHE A 71 -2.14 11.09 14.73
CA PHE A 71 -2.47 11.77 13.48
C PHE A 71 -3.97 11.82 13.17
N GLY A 72 -4.82 11.35 14.10
CA GLY A 72 -6.28 11.42 13.96
C GLY A 72 -6.94 10.16 13.42
N VAL A 73 -6.18 9.08 13.15
CA VAL A 73 -6.76 7.82 12.67
C VAL A 73 -7.56 7.16 13.80
N ASP A 74 -8.82 6.76 13.52
CA ASP A 74 -9.61 5.96 14.44
C ASP A 74 -9.06 4.53 14.52
N THR A 75 -8.67 4.14 15.73
CA THR A 75 -8.06 2.83 16.03
C THR A 75 -8.99 1.90 16.81
N THR A 76 -10.28 2.22 16.91
CA THR A 76 -11.25 1.41 17.66
C THR A 76 -11.52 0.05 17.02
N ARG A 77 -11.20 -0.07 15.73
CA ARG A 77 -11.35 -1.30 14.92
C ARG A 77 -10.07 -2.15 14.86
N VAL A 78 -9.01 -1.77 15.60
CA VAL A 78 -7.77 -2.56 15.69
C VAL A 78 -7.97 -3.74 16.62
N LEU A 79 -7.72 -4.95 16.10
CA LEU A 79 -7.76 -6.19 16.87
C LEU A 79 -6.52 -6.30 17.77
N ARG A 80 -6.71 -6.90 18.94
CA ARG A 80 -5.63 -7.11 19.93
C ARG A 80 -5.39 -8.60 20.13
N GLY A 81 -4.12 -8.99 20.19
CA GLY A 81 -3.69 -10.37 20.40
C GLY A 81 -2.44 -10.70 19.58
N GLY A 82 -1.99 -11.95 19.69
CA GLY A 82 -0.75 -12.39 19.04
C GLY A 82 0.51 -11.99 19.81
N GLY A 83 1.65 -12.47 19.33
CA GLY A 83 2.92 -12.39 20.06
C GLY A 83 3.81 -11.21 19.73
N ARG A 84 3.75 -10.66 18.51
CA ARG A 84 4.70 -9.63 18.06
C ARG A 84 4.13 -8.70 16.98
N VAL A 85 4.69 -7.51 16.90
CA VAL A 85 4.55 -6.63 15.72
C VAL A 85 5.60 -7.05 14.68
N GLY A 86 5.25 -7.03 13.41
CA GLY A 86 6.21 -7.20 12.32
C GLY A 86 7.25 -6.08 12.35
N ILE A 87 8.49 -6.37 11.97
CA ILE A 87 9.59 -5.40 11.96
C ILE A 87 10.14 -5.30 10.54
N TYR A 88 10.58 -4.13 10.15
CA TYR A 88 11.50 -3.99 9.05
C TYR A 88 12.65 -3.04 9.39
N TYR A 89 13.84 -3.44 8.96
CA TYR A 89 15.05 -2.64 9.06
C TYR A 89 15.20 -1.86 7.77
N PHE A 90 15.45 -0.56 7.90
CA PHE A 90 15.53 0.36 6.79
C PHE A 90 16.90 1.04 6.76
N GLU A 91 17.61 0.83 5.67
CA GLU A 91 18.87 1.49 5.35
C GLU A 91 18.62 2.49 4.24
N LYS A 92 18.71 3.80 4.55
CA LYS A 92 18.50 4.86 3.57
C LYS A 92 19.59 4.84 2.51
N GLY A 93 19.20 4.79 1.25
CA GLY A 93 20.09 5.02 0.14
C GLY A 93 20.62 6.44 0.08
N THR A 94 21.58 6.68 -0.78
CA THR A 94 22.07 8.03 -1.09
C THR A 94 22.74 8.04 -2.46
N ASN A 95 22.49 9.04 -3.25
CA ASN A 95 22.98 9.18 -4.62
C ASN A 95 22.67 7.93 -5.46
N ILE A 96 23.69 7.18 -5.88
CA ILE A 96 23.55 5.92 -6.65
C ILE A 96 23.41 4.67 -5.78
N ARG A 97 23.63 4.77 -4.47
CA ARG A 97 23.46 3.64 -3.57
C ARG A 97 21.97 3.44 -3.25
N PRO A 98 21.38 2.31 -3.64
CA PRO A 98 19.97 2.07 -3.42
C PRO A 98 19.61 1.95 -1.93
N THR A 99 18.38 2.27 -1.60
CA THR A 99 17.77 1.96 -0.31
C THR A 99 17.69 0.44 -0.13
N SER A 100 17.94 -0.03 1.09
CA SER A 100 17.84 -1.43 1.45
C SER A 100 16.81 -1.65 2.56
N VAL A 101 16.02 -2.70 2.41
CA VAL A 101 15.01 -3.11 3.41
C VAL A 101 15.18 -4.58 3.73
N VAL A 102 15.29 -4.90 5.02
CA VAL A 102 15.26 -6.27 5.54
C VAL A 102 13.98 -6.45 6.34
N TYR A 103 13.16 -7.43 5.98
CA TYR A 103 11.91 -7.74 6.69
C TYR A 103 12.13 -8.84 7.73
N ASP A 104 11.63 -8.58 8.93
CA ASP A 104 11.43 -9.55 10.01
C ASP A 104 9.96 -9.49 10.44
N ARG A 105 9.07 -9.94 9.55
CA ARG A 105 7.61 -9.82 9.72
C ARG A 105 6.88 -11.16 9.82
N ALA A 106 7.58 -12.29 9.67
CA ALA A 106 6.97 -13.59 9.86
C ALA A 106 6.42 -13.74 11.28
N TYR A 107 5.29 -14.43 11.40
CA TYR A 107 4.62 -14.68 12.69
C TYR A 107 4.21 -13.39 13.44
N SER A 108 4.05 -12.27 12.74
CA SER A 108 3.44 -11.08 13.35
C SER A 108 1.99 -11.35 13.76
N ALA A 109 1.45 -10.53 14.65
CA ALA A 109 0.10 -10.72 15.16
C ALA A 109 -0.95 -10.83 14.05
N ILE A 110 -0.85 -9.99 13.01
CA ILE A 110 -1.75 -10.07 11.85
C ILE A 110 -1.44 -11.29 10.97
N ALA A 111 -0.17 -11.65 10.77
CA ALA A 111 0.19 -12.81 9.94
C ALA A 111 -0.32 -14.14 10.53
N MET A 112 -0.51 -14.19 11.85
CA MET A 112 -1.02 -15.34 12.59
C MET A 112 -2.51 -15.20 12.95
N ALA A 113 -3.21 -14.20 12.42
CA ALA A 113 -4.62 -14.02 12.65
C ALA A 113 -5.43 -15.02 11.81
N GLU A 114 -6.48 -15.55 12.39
CA GLU A 114 -7.48 -16.38 11.71
C GLU A 114 -8.52 -15.48 11.02
N ALA A 115 -9.05 -15.93 9.89
CA ALA A 115 -10.02 -15.13 9.13
C ALA A 115 -11.28 -14.80 9.94
N GLU A 116 -11.70 -15.70 10.80
CA GLU A 116 -12.87 -15.61 11.66
C GLU A 116 -12.75 -14.58 12.79
N GLU A 117 -11.53 -14.08 13.08
CA GLU A 117 -11.33 -13.01 14.07
C GLU A 117 -11.85 -11.65 13.56
N PHE A 118 -12.03 -11.50 12.25
CA PHE A 118 -12.48 -10.26 11.63
C PHE A 118 -13.98 -10.28 11.38
N ASP A 119 -14.74 -9.65 12.28
CA ASP A 119 -16.20 -9.44 12.09
C ASP A 119 -16.45 -8.31 11.06
N TRP A 120 -16.36 -8.66 9.77
CA TRP A 120 -16.50 -7.68 8.70
C TRP A 120 -17.87 -7.03 8.61
N GLU A 121 -18.94 -7.70 9.09
CA GLU A 121 -20.27 -7.07 9.17
C GLU A 121 -20.23 -5.83 10.04
N LYS A 122 -19.57 -5.94 11.20
CA LYS A 122 -19.39 -4.85 12.16
C LYS A 122 -18.29 -3.88 11.72
N LEU A 123 -17.16 -4.40 11.20
CA LEU A 123 -16.03 -3.57 10.78
C LEU A 123 -16.37 -2.64 9.60
N LEU A 124 -17.32 -3.03 8.74
CA LEU A 124 -17.77 -2.23 7.60
C LEU A 124 -19.00 -1.36 7.90
N GLU A 125 -19.48 -1.33 9.16
CA GLU A 125 -20.63 -0.51 9.51
C GLU A 125 -20.35 0.98 9.32
N GLY A 126 -21.17 1.62 8.47
CA GLY A 126 -21.08 3.04 8.18
C GLY A 126 -19.86 3.45 7.34
N VAL A 127 -19.17 2.50 6.72
CA VAL A 127 -18.03 2.76 5.82
C VAL A 127 -18.54 3.10 4.42
N ASP A 128 -17.96 4.14 3.80
CA ASP A 128 -18.26 4.56 2.43
C ASP A 128 -17.20 4.05 1.44
N LEU A 129 -15.93 3.93 1.90
CA LEU A 129 -14.79 3.52 1.08
C LEU A 129 -13.89 2.56 1.87
N PHE A 130 -13.53 1.45 1.22
CA PHE A 130 -12.57 0.47 1.72
C PHE A 130 -11.28 0.50 0.90
N TYR A 131 -10.14 0.66 1.58
CA TYR A 131 -8.82 0.70 0.95
C TYR A 131 -7.95 -0.47 1.42
N PHE A 132 -7.30 -1.14 0.47
CA PHE A 132 -6.27 -2.14 0.73
C PHE A 132 -5.16 -2.07 -0.33
N SER A 133 -4.04 -2.73 -0.07
CA SER A 133 -2.98 -2.92 -1.08
C SER A 133 -2.73 -4.40 -1.36
N GLY A 134 -2.02 -4.71 -2.45
CA GLY A 134 -1.57 -6.06 -2.77
C GLY A 134 -0.58 -6.64 -1.76
N ILE A 135 -0.11 -5.85 -0.80
CA ILE A 135 0.68 -6.36 0.33
C ILE A 135 -0.21 -7.19 1.27
N THR A 136 -1.44 -6.73 1.51
CA THR A 136 -2.35 -7.35 2.49
C THR A 136 -2.63 -8.83 2.19
N PRO A 137 -3.07 -9.26 1.00
CA PRO A 137 -3.30 -10.67 0.72
C PRO A 137 -2.01 -11.51 0.70
N ALA A 138 -0.83 -10.87 0.56
CA ALA A 138 0.46 -11.57 0.60
C ALA A 138 0.97 -11.87 2.03
N ILE A 139 0.28 -11.40 3.07
CA ILE A 139 0.69 -11.60 4.48
C ILE A 139 0.52 -13.08 4.87
N SER A 140 -0.64 -13.68 4.63
CA SER A 140 -0.92 -15.11 4.86
C SER A 140 -2.19 -15.54 4.12
N CYS A 141 -2.39 -16.86 3.99
CA CYS A 141 -3.61 -17.40 3.39
C CYS A 141 -4.89 -17.01 4.15
N GLU A 142 -4.82 -16.89 5.48
CA GLU A 142 -5.97 -16.46 6.28
C GLU A 142 -6.29 -14.98 6.05
N ILE A 143 -5.27 -14.12 5.86
CA ILE A 143 -5.48 -12.71 5.51
C ILE A 143 -5.98 -12.56 4.07
N GLU A 144 -5.52 -13.38 3.12
CA GLU A 144 -6.10 -13.43 1.76
C GLU A 144 -7.60 -13.79 1.84
N LYS A 145 -7.96 -14.83 2.60
CA LYS A 145 -9.35 -15.29 2.80
C LYS A 145 -10.23 -14.21 3.44
N THR A 146 -9.78 -13.62 4.54
CA THR A 146 -10.58 -12.61 5.26
C THR A 146 -10.73 -11.33 4.44
N LEU A 147 -9.70 -10.92 3.67
CA LEU A 147 -9.80 -9.79 2.75
C LEU A 147 -10.87 -10.06 1.67
N GLU A 148 -10.90 -11.25 1.08
CA GLU A 148 -11.91 -11.57 0.06
C GLU A 148 -13.34 -11.54 0.65
N ILE A 149 -13.54 -11.98 1.90
CA ILE A 149 -14.82 -11.85 2.61
C ILE A 149 -15.20 -10.37 2.76
N ALA A 150 -14.25 -9.52 3.17
CA ALA A 150 -14.48 -8.08 3.26
C ALA A 150 -14.92 -7.46 1.92
N LEU A 151 -14.23 -7.84 0.82
CA LEU A 151 -14.52 -7.34 -0.51
C LEU A 151 -15.89 -7.80 -1.04
N MET A 152 -16.30 -9.04 -0.74
CA MET A 152 -17.65 -9.53 -1.06
C MET A 152 -18.72 -8.69 -0.36
N LEU A 153 -18.53 -8.41 0.93
CA LEU A 153 -19.45 -7.57 1.71
C LEU A 153 -19.43 -6.10 1.23
N CYS A 154 -18.27 -5.57 0.86
CA CYS A 154 -18.20 -4.23 0.24
C CYS A 154 -19.08 -4.15 -1.00
N LYS A 155 -19.02 -5.15 -1.87
CA LYS A 155 -19.87 -5.23 -3.06
C LYS A 155 -21.36 -5.28 -2.73
N GLU A 156 -21.76 -6.11 -1.75
CA GLU A 156 -23.14 -6.22 -1.30
C GLU A 156 -23.66 -4.89 -0.70
N LYS A 157 -22.84 -4.25 0.14
CA LYS A 157 -23.16 -2.99 0.81
C LYS A 157 -22.94 -1.75 -0.07
N LYS A 158 -22.43 -1.92 -1.31
CA LYS A 158 -22.08 -0.85 -2.24
C LYS A 158 -21.03 0.12 -1.68
N ILE A 159 -20.11 -0.38 -0.89
CA ILE A 159 -18.93 0.35 -0.40
C ILE A 159 -17.92 0.41 -1.55
N GLN A 160 -17.41 1.59 -1.85
CA GLN A 160 -16.38 1.76 -2.88
C GLN A 160 -15.07 1.09 -2.46
N VAL A 161 -14.43 0.37 -3.38
CA VAL A 161 -13.17 -0.34 -3.11
C VAL A 161 -12.03 0.29 -3.89
N VAL A 162 -10.98 0.68 -3.19
CA VAL A 162 -9.72 1.19 -3.76
C VAL A 162 -8.61 0.19 -3.46
N CYS A 163 -7.83 -0.18 -4.46
CA CYS A 163 -6.70 -1.07 -4.34
C CYS A 163 -5.43 -0.44 -4.95
N ASP A 164 -4.36 -0.38 -4.17
CA ASP A 164 -3.00 -0.18 -4.68
C ASP A 164 -2.37 -1.56 -4.91
N LEU A 165 -2.00 -1.90 -6.15
CA LEU A 165 -1.43 -3.21 -6.48
C LEU A 165 -0.14 -3.51 -5.73
N ASN A 166 0.69 -2.52 -5.53
CA ASN A 166 1.82 -2.44 -4.59
C ASN A 166 2.61 -3.77 -4.47
N TYR A 167 3.03 -4.33 -5.60
CA TYR A 167 3.71 -5.63 -5.66
C TYR A 167 4.98 -5.65 -4.81
N ARG A 168 5.19 -6.75 -4.12
CA ARG A 168 6.38 -6.97 -3.30
C ARG A 168 6.98 -8.36 -3.57
N GLY A 169 7.94 -8.43 -4.50
CA GLY A 169 8.61 -9.69 -4.86
C GLY A 169 9.32 -10.42 -3.72
N LYS A 170 9.54 -9.74 -2.57
CA LYS A 170 10.05 -10.38 -1.33
C LYS A 170 8.99 -11.14 -0.54
N MET A 171 7.70 -10.99 -0.86
CA MET A 171 6.59 -11.64 -0.15
C MET A 171 6.00 -12.80 -0.95
N TRP A 172 5.87 -12.65 -2.25
CA TRP A 172 5.31 -13.67 -3.12
C TRP A 172 5.84 -13.59 -4.55
N SER A 173 5.66 -14.66 -5.31
CA SER A 173 6.03 -14.68 -6.73
C SER A 173 5.02 -13.89 -7.58
N ALA A 174 5.45 -13.38 -8.74
CA ALA A 174 4.53 -12.73 -9.68
C ALA A 174 3.38 -13.68 -10.10
N LYS A 175 3.65 -14.97 -10.24
CA LYS A 175 2.61 -15.97 -10.55
C LYS A 175 1.53 -16.06 -9.46
N ASP A 176 1.92 -16.03 -8.19
CA ASP A 176 0.96 -16.06 -7.07
C ASP A 176 0.24 -14.71 -6.96
N ALA A 177 0.96 -13.60 -7.13
CA ALA A 177 0.37 -12.26 -7.16
C ALA A 177 -0.70 -12.17 -8.25
N GLN A 178 -0.41 -12.57 -9.48
CA GLN A 178 -1.38 -12.58 -10.58
C GLN A 178 -2.59 -13.46 -10.27
N ARG A 179 -2.38 -14.65 -9.72
CA ARG A 179 -3.49 -15.55 -9.36
C ARG A 179 -4.44 -14.91 -8.36
N VAL A 180 -3.93 -14.25 -7.35
CA VAL A 180 -4.72 -13.65 -6.27
C VAL A 180 -5.29 -12.30 -6.72
N MET A 181 -4.44 -11.38 -7.19
CA MET A 181 -4.87 -10.03 -7.50
C MET A 181 -5.88 -9.97 -8.64
N ARG A 182 -5.72 -10.78 -9.70
CA ARG A 182 -6.73 -10.85 -10.78
C ARG A 182 -8.11 -11.29 -10.29
N ARG A 183 -8.18 -12.16 -9.27
CA ARG A 183 -9.44 -12.54 -8.61
C ARG A 183 -10.01 -11.38 -7.80
N LEU A 184 -9.20 -10.72 -6.97
CA LEU A 184 -9.64 -9.62 -6.12
C LEU A 184 -10.03 -8.37 -6.92
N MET A 185 -9.44 -8.16 -8.09
CA MET A 185 -9.80 -7.05 -9.00
C MET A 185 -11.26 -7.06 -9.43
N SER A 186 -11.98 -8.18 -9.35
CA SER A 186 -13.44 -8.24 -9.61
C SER A 186 -14.29 -7.46 -8.61
N TYR A 187 -13.70 -6.99 -7.52
CA TYR A 187 -14.33 -6.18 -6.47
C TYR A 187 -13.84 -4.72 -6.46
N VAL A 188 -12.80 -4.38 -7.21
CA VAL A 188 -12.10 -3.09 -7.14
C VAL A 188 -12.75 -2.06 -8.06
N ASP A 189 -13.10 -0.89 -7.53
CA ASP A 189 -13.66 0.24 -8.28
C ASP A 189 -12.57 1.19 -8.78
N VAL A 190 -11.49 1.37 -7.98
CA VAL A 190 -10.35 2.23 -8.33
C VAL A 190 -9.06 1.44 -8.11
N CYS A 191 -8.25 1.33 -9.15
CA CYS A 191 -6.97 0.64 -9.13
C CYS A 191 -5.82 1.65 -9.19
N ILE A 192 -4.84 1.51 -8.30
CA ILE A 192 -3.55 2.18 -8.38
C ILE A 192 -2.54 1.15 -8.83
N ALA A 193 -1.83 1.41 -9.92
CA ALA A 193 -0.83 0.53 -10.48
C ALA A 193 0.39 1.34 -10.91
N ASN A 194 1.56 0.98 -10.45
CA ASN A 194 2.80 1.69 -10.75
C ASN A 194 3.84 0.72 -11.28
N ASP A 195 4.70 1.19 -12.18
CA ASP A 195 5.89 0.47 -12.64
C ASP A 195 5.63 -1.04 -12.87
N GLU A 196 6.31 -1.91 -12.13
CA GLU A 196 6.19 -3.38 -12.23
C GLU A 196 4.86 -3.97 -11.78
N ASP A 197 4.01 -3.19 -11.11
CA ASP A 197 2.73 -3.68 -10.57
C ASP A 197 1.81 -4.23 -11.67
N PHE A 198 1.79 -3.57 -12.85
CA PHE A 198 0.97 -3.98 -13.98
C PHE A 198 1.25 -5.42 -14.40
N GLU A 199 2.51 -5.74 -14.63
CA GLU A 199 2.91 -7.07 -15.09
C GLU A 199 2.95 -8.07 -13.93
N SER A 200 3.57 -7.69 -12.81
CA SER A 200 3.77 -8.60 -11.68
C SER A 200 2.47 -8.99 -11.00
N SER A 201 1.51 -8.07 -10.89
CA SER A 201 0.22 -8.35 -10.21
C SER A 201 -0.90 -8.74 -11.16
N LEU A 202 -0.89 -8.28 -12.43
CA LEU A 202 -2.01 -8.50 -13.35
C LEU A 202 -1.61 -9.21 -14.65
N GLY A 203 -0.31 -9.33 -14.95
CA GLY A 203 0.17 -9.88 -16.23
C GLY A 203 -0.08 -8.96 -17.42
N ILE A 204 -0.13 -7.64 -17.18
CA ILE A 204 -0.36 -6.61 -18.19
C ILE A 204 0.96 -5.85 -18.39
N PRO A 205 1.61 -5.93 -19.56
CA PRO A 205 2.83 -5.16 -19.80
C PRO A 205 2.52 -3.68 -19.92
N ALA A 206 3.25 -2.83 -19.17
CA ALA A 206 3.09 -1.38 -19.20
C ALA A 206 4.41 -0.64 -18.95
N TYR A 207 5.42 -1.31 -18.40
CA TYR A 207 6.67 -0.73 -17.97
C TYR A 207 7.85 -1.59 -18.45
N ASP A 208 8.91 -0.97 -18.96
CA ASP A 208 10.06 -1.65 -19.58
C ASP A 208 11.22 -1.97 -18.60
N GLY A 209 11.09 -1.58 -17.33
CA GLY A 209 12.10 -1.80 -16.29
C GLY A 209 13.08 -0.62 -16.10
N ASP A 210 13.01 0.44 -16.91
CA ASP A 210 13.91 1.58 -16.84
C ASP A 210 13.30 2.76 -16.06
N MET A 211 13.63 2.85 -14.77
CA MET A 211 13.19 3.93 -13.88
C MET A 211 13.76 5.30 -14.21
N SER A 212 14.80 5.40 -15.03
CA SER A 212 15.39 6.70 -15.40
C SER A 212 14.56 7.45 -16.43
N ARG A 213 13.59 6.77 -17.07
CA ARG A 213 12.73 7.31 -18.12
C ARG A 213 11.28 6.82 -18.06
N GLY A 214 10.74 6.65 -16.86
CA GLY A 214 9.37 6.17 -16.69
C GLY A 214 8.33 7.15 -17.26
N ILE A 215 8.59 8.47 -17.23
CA ILE A 215 7.69 9.50 -17.79
C ILE A 215 7.61 9.38 -19.32
N GLU A 216 8.70 9.07 -20.01
CA GLU A 216 8.70 8.86 -21.46
C GLU A 216 7.90 7.64 -21.90
N GLN A 217 7.60 6.72 -20.97
CA GLN A 217 6.78 5.53 -21.20
C GLN A 217 5.27 5.79 -21.04
N ILE A 218 4.84 7.03 -20.90
CA ILE A 218 3.44 7.40 -20.57
C ILE A 218 2.40 6.72 -21.47
N GLU A 219 2.67 6.56 -22.76
CA GLU A 219 1.72 5.91 -23.67
C GLU A 219 1.56 4.41 -23.36
N SER A 220 2.65 3.72 -23.00
CA SER A 220 2.59 2.33 -22.56
C SER A 220 1.80 2.17 -21.25
N TYR A 221 1.96 3.11 -20.31
CA TYR A 221 1.13 3.14 -19.08
C TYR A 221 -0.36 3.37 -19.40
N LYS A 222 -0.68 4.29 -20.33
CA LYS A 222 -2.06 4.53 -20.76
C LYS A 222 -2.68 3.27 -21.38
N GLU A 223 -1.93 2.57 -22.23
CA GLU A 223 -2.37 1.29 -22.80
C GLU A 223 -2.63 0.24 -21.71
N GLY A 224 -1.71 0.11 -20.74
CA GLY A 224 -1.88 -0.77 -19.59
C GLY A 224 -3.11 -0.44 -18.75
N MET A 225 -3.38 0.85 -18.50
CA MET A 225 -4.56 1.31 -17.77
C MET A 225 -5.87 0.99 -18.50
N LEU A 226 -5.90 1.16 -19.82
CA LEU A 226 -7.05 0.77 -20.65
C LEU A 226 -7.25 -0.75 -20.63
N GLU A 227 -6.17 -1.53 -20.67
CA GLU A 227 -6.26 -2.99 -20.60
C GLU A 227 -6.77 -3.46 -19.21
N ILE A 228 -6.41 -2.77 -18.10
CA ILE A 228 -7.02 -3.01 -16.79
C ILE A 228 -8.54 -2.84 -16.86
N GLN A 229 -9.04 -1.72 -17.37
CA GLN A 229 -10.50 -1.48 -17.45
C GLN A 229 -11.20 -2.47 -18.38
N LYS A 230 -10.55 -2.91 -19.44
CA LYS A 230 -11.09 -3.91 -20.37
C LYS A 230 -11.19 -5.28 -19.72
N GLN A 231 -10.15 -5.72 -18.97
CA GLN A 231 -10.14 -7.01 -18.28
C GLN A 231 -11.02 -7.02 -17.02
N PHE A 232 -11.16 -5.86 -16.36
CA PHE A 232 -11.94 -5.67 -15.13
C PHE A 232 -12.97 -4.54 -15.29
N PRO A 233 -14.12 -4.81 -15.94
CA PRO A 233 -15.11 -3.77 -16.28
C PRO A 233 -15.77 -3.08 -15.06
N ASN A 234 -15.65 -3.68 -13.87
CA ASN A 234 -16.05 -3.05 -12.61
C ASN A 234 -15.10 -1.91 -12.19
N CYS A 235 -13.84 -1.94 -12.61
CA CYS A 235 -12.85 -0.91 -12.28
C CYS A 235 -13.14 0.38 -13.07
N LYS A 236 -13.66 1.39 -12.38
CA LYS A 236 -14.12 2.66 -12.99
C LYS A 236 -12.99 3.65 -13.21
N ALA A 237 -11.92 3.52 -12.43
CA ALA A 237 -10.78 4.42 -12.55
C ALA A 237 -9.46 3.68 -12.30
N VAL A 238 -8.41 4.14 -12.98
CA VAL A 238 -7.05 3.65 -12.77
C VAL A 238 -6.13 4.85 -12.60
N ALA A 239 -5.23 4.79 -11.64
CA ALA A 239 -4.24 5.83 -11.37
C ALA A 239 -2.82 5.26 -11.41
N SER A 240 -1.85 6.07 -11.81
CA SER A 240 -0.44 5.69 -11.81
C SER A 240 0.46 6.90 -11.55
N VAL A 241 1.58 6.67 -10.87
CA VAL A 241 2.68 7.63 -10.75
C VAL A 241 3.79 7.22 -11.69
N LEU A 242 4.21 8.13 -12.57
CA LEU A 242 5.36 7.97 -13.44
C LEU A 242 6.53 8.76 -12.88
N ARG A 243 7.72 8.19 -12.97
CA ARG A 243 8.92 8.77 -12.37
C ARG A 243 10.12 8.63 -13.29
N ASN A 244 10.93 9.69 -13.38
CA ASN A 244 12.30 9.62 -13.86
C ASN A 244 13.20 9.75 -12.65
N LEU A 245 13.88 8.67 -12.24
CA LEU A 245 14.78 8.68 -11.09
C LEU A 245 16.22 8.81 -11.56
N TYR A 246 16.88 9.89 -11.15
CA TYR A 246 18.28 10.19 -11.46
C TYR A 246 19.21 9.72 -10.35
N THR A 247 18.78 9.90 -9.12
CA THR A 247 19.41 9.40 -7.90
C THR A 247 18.32 8.84 -6.96
N VAL A 248 18.70 8.39 -5.78
CA VAL A 248 17.72 7.98 -4.74
C VAL A 248 16.89 9.17 -4.25
N GLU A 249 17.50 10.39 -4.28
CA GLU A 249 16.86 11.61 -3.80
C GLU A 249 16.21 12.43 -4.92
N ASP A 250 16.78 12.42 -6.13
CA ASP A 250 16.41 13.34 -7.21
C ASP A 250 15.67 12.64 -8.33
N GLY A 251 14.59 13.24 -8.77
CA GLY A 251 13.82 12.74 -9.91
C GLY A 251 12.74 13.71 -10.36
N ASP A 252 12.10 13.38 -11.46
CA ASP A 252 10.90 14.02 -11.97
C ASP A 252 9.71 13.09 -11.75
N TRP A 253 8.57 13.63 -11.32
CA TRP A 253 7.38 12.86 -10.98
C TRP A 253 6.16 13.47 -11.63
N MET A 254 5.25 12.63 -12.14
CA MET A 254 3.92 13.02 -12.57
C MET A 254 2.90 11.93 -12.27
N GLY A 255 1.64 12.32 -12.13
CA GLY A 255 0.50 11.42 -12.00
C GLY A 255 -0.33 11.36 -13.27
N ILE A 256 -0.86 10.20 -13.58
CA ILE A 256 -1.90 10.01 -14.59
C ILE A 256 -3.11 9.33 -13.98
N TYR A 257 -4.30 9.70 -14.45
CA TYR A 257 -5.57 9.17 -13.97
C TYR A 257 -6.50 8.93 -15.15
N LEU A 258 -7.00 7.70 -15.25
CA LEU A 258 -7.98 7.30 -16.26
C LEU A 258 -9.35 7.14 -15.58
N LYS A 259 -10.34 7.88 -16.02
CA LYS A 259 -11.73 7.77 -15.60
C LYS A 259 -12.67 8.10 -16.74
N ASP A 260 -13.75 7.35 -16.89
CA ASP A 260 -14.78 7.54 -17.93
C ASP A 260 -14.20 7.68 -19.35
N GLY A 261 -13.16 6.88 -19.64
CA GLY A 261 -12.46 6.88 -20.93
C GLY A 261 -11.59 8.11 -21.21
N LYS A 262 -11.37 8.97 -20.20
CA LYS A 262 -10.54 10.18 -20.30
C LYS A 262 -9.31 10.06 -19.43
N PHE A 263 -8.16 10.50 -19.97
CA PHE A 263 -6.94 10.66 -19.23
C PHE A 263 -6.81 12.07 -18.65
N TYR A 264 -6.37 12.15 -17.42
CA TYR A 264 -5.98 13.37 -16.74
C TYR A 264 -4.52 13.22 -16.34
N GLU A 265 -3.73 14.26 -16.59
CA GLU A 265 -2.29 14.26 -16.36
C GLU A 265 -1.92 15.45 -15.47
N SER A 266 -1.11 15.21 -14.45
CA SER A 266 -0.53 16.31 -13.68
C SER A 266 0.63 16.95 -14.45
N PRO A 267 1.04 18.17 -14.08
CA PRO A 267 2.35 18.68 -14.47
C PRO A 267 3.47 17.75 -13.98
N VAL A 268 4.61 17.80 -14.67
CA VAL A 268 5.84 17.16 -14.19
C VAL A 268 6.46 18.02 -13.07
N HIS A 269 6.73 17.40 -11.93
CA HIS A 269 7.33 18.05 -10.78
C HIS A 269 8.75 17.53 -10.54
N LYS A 270 9.71 18.45 -10.41
CA LYS A 270 11.05 18.12 -9.93
C LYS A 270 11.01 17.88 -8.42
N VAL A 271 11.48 16.73 -8.01
CA VAL A 271 11.44 16.29 -6.62
C VAL A 271 12.83 16.02 -6.12
N HIS A 272 13.17 16.59 -4.95
CA HIS A 272 14.31 16.21 -4.14
C HIS A 272 13.79 15.61 -2.85
N SER A 273 13.86 14.29 -2.71
CA SER A 273 13.29 13.54 -1.59
C SER A 273 14.28 13.39 -0.46
N PHE A 274 13.96 13.88 0.73
CA PHE A 274 14.71 13.51 1.94
C PHE A 274 14.54 12.01 2.25
N GLU A 275 13.35 11.49 2.02
CA GLU A 275 13.02 10.07 2.17
C GLU A 275 11.75 9.75 1.35
N ALA A 276 11.84 8.80 0.45
CA ALA A 276 10.75 8.46 -0.48
C ALA A 276 9.80 7.37 0.05
N VAL A 277 9.99 6.89 1.28
CA VAL A 277 9.09 5.88 1.88
C VAL A 277 7.70 6.48 2.08
N GLY A 278 6.68 5.79 1.58
CA GLY A 278 5.30 6.25 1.65
C GLY A 278 4.89 7.25 0.57
N ALA A 279 5.74 7.55 -0.42
CA ALA A 279 5.37 8.47 -1.50
C ALA A 279 4.23 7.91 -2.37
N GLY A 280 4.23 6.61 -2.66
CA GLY A 280 3.09 5.92 -3.31
C GLY A 280 1.84 5.98 -2.47
N ASP A 281 1.98 5.74 -1.15
CA ASP A 281 0.86 5.79 -0.21
C ASP A 281 0.25 7.21 -0.14
N ALA A 282 1.10 8.25 -0.15
CA ALA A 282 0.66 9.65 -0.19
C ALA A 282 -0.09 9.99 -1.49
N PHE A 283 0.38 9.48 -2.63
CA PHE A 283 -0.34 9.61 -3.90
C PHE A 283 -1.71 8.94 -3.83
N GLY A 284 -1.77 7.70 -3.33
CA GLY A 284 -3.03 6.98 -3.16
C GLY A 284 -4.03 7.68 -2.24
N ALA A 285 -3.54 8.37 -1.21
CA ALA A 285 -4.38 9.16 -0.31
C ALA A 285 -4.86 10.48 -0.96
N GLY A 286 -4.14 11.02 -1.94
CA GLY A 286 -4.48 12.24 -2.64
C GLY A 286 -5.48 12.09 -3.79
N LEU A 287 -5.84 10.85 -4.16
CA LEU A 287 -6.81 10.52 -5.21
C LEU A 287 -8.25 10.62 -4.72
#